data_2630e66ee58ef0bdf5a729cb27c9aeff
#
_entry.id   2630e66ee58ef0bdf5a729cb27c9aeff
#
_cell.length_a   1.000
_cell.length_b   1.000
_cell.length_c   1.000
_cell.angle_alpha   90.00
_cell.angle_beta   90.00
_cell.angle_gamma   90.00
#
_symmetry.space_group_name_H-M   'P 1'
#
loop_
_entity.id
_entity.type
_entity.pdbx_description
1 polymer ?
#
loop_
_entity_poly.entity_id
_entity_poly.type
_entity_poly.pdbx_seq_one_letter_code
_entity_poly.pdbx_strand_id
1 'polypeptide(L)'
;MKNLTLLYCLVTTIVTGSLFAQKDTLWYDANWGETERTQASYFRPAPEKKDNGYWWEDYYIGGVKQMEALSLKENEEVFHGKVTWFHPNGKVMQTVHYIENIPHGLRKNYFEKGSLKSEYTYVNGKINGDYVAYYENAQLSESGKYSNGNRVGNWKEYYQNGKLKAEGTYTNDTKTGTWQVYYYDGMTEN
;
A
#
# COMPACT_ATOMS: atom_id res chain seq x y z
N MET A 1 20.50 -64.34 53.86
CA MET A 1 20.39 -62.90 53.51
C MET A 1 20.30 -62.86 52.03
N LYS A 2 19.10 -62.54 51.46
CA LYS A 2 18.86 -62.50 50.04
C LYS A 2 18.75 -61.02 49.64
N ASN A 3 19.70 -60.52 48.83
CA ASN A 3 19.69 -59.20 48.31
C ASN A 3 18.69 -59.09 47.12
N LEU A 4 17.68 -58.31 47.32
CA LEU A 4 16.68 -57.98 46.29
C LEU A 4 17.15 -56.75 45.54
N THR A 5 17.65 -56.91 44.32
CA THR A 5 18.04 -55.84 43.44
C THR A 5 16.80 -55.33 42.69
N LEU A 6 16.34 -54.12 43.03
CA LEU A 6 15.21 -53.47 42.37
C LEU A 6 15.70 -52.89 41.05
N LEU A 7 15.24 -53.43 39.93
CA LEU A 7 15.50 -52.88 38.56
C LEU A 7 14.50 -51.79 38.27
N TYR A 8 14.95 -50.52 38.29
CA TYR A 8 14.16 -49.39 37.84
C TYR A 8 14.18 -49.38 36.30
N CYS A 9 13.06 -49.75 35.68
CA CYS A 9 12.83 -49.51 34.27
C CYS A 9 12.47 -48.03 34.09
N LEU A 10 13.42 -47.24 33.57
CA LEU A 10 13.17 -45.89 33.12
C LEU A 10 12.43 -45.97 31.77
N VAL A 11 11.12 -45.78 31.80
CA VAL A 11 10.32 -45.62 30.58
C VAL A 11 10.52 -44.17 30.11
N THR A 12 11.45 -43.98 29.17
CA THR A 12 11.57 -42.72 28.43
C THR A 12 10.43 -42.68 27.40
N THR A 13 9.34 -41.98 27.72
CA THR A 13 8.35 -41.58 26.71
C THR A 13 9.00 -40.59 25.77
N ILE A 14 9.40 -41.05 24.58
CA ILE A 14 9.75 -40.15 23.46
C ILE A 14 8.45 -39.53 23.01
N VAL A 15 8.18 -38.29 23.46
CA VAL A 15 7.17 -37.46 22.88
C VAL A 15 7.71 -37.01 21.51
N THR A 16 7.33 -37.74 20.47
CA THR A 16 7.50 -37.28 19.09
C THR A 16 6.49 -36.14 18.85
N GLY A 17 6.76 -34.97 19.43
CA GLY A 17 6.15 -33.75 19.00
C GLY A 17 6.61 -33.51 17.58
N SER A 18 5.70 -33.59 16.59
CA SER A 18 5.94 -33.06 15.28
C SER A 18 6.28 -31.58 15.47
N LEU A 19 7.56 -31.26 15.34
CA LEU A 19 8.01 -29.87 15.15
C LEU A 19 7.42 -29.42 13.80
N PHE A 20 6.20 -28.91 13.84
CA PHE A 20 5.80 -27.97 12.80
C PHE A 20 6.78 -26.81 12.95
N ALA A 21 7.72 -26.70 12.03
CA ALA A 21 8.57 -25.53 11.95
C ALA A 21 7.63 -24.33 11.89
N GLN A 22 7.55 -23.60 12.99
CA GLN A 22 6.82 -22.33 13.03
C GLN A 22 7.55 -21.45 12.03
N LYS A 23 6.88 -21.08 10.94
CA LYS A 23 7.47 -20.19 9.95
C LYS A 23 7.88 -18.91 10.66
N ASP A 24 9.16 -18.58 10.54
CA ASP A 24 9.72 -17.46 11.26
C ASP A 24 9.15 -16.13 10.74
N THR A 25 8.88 -15.22 11.66
CA THR A 25 8.56 -13.83 11.33
C THR A 25 9.81 -13.18 10.77
N LEU A 26 9.69 -12.53 9.62
CA LEU A 26 10.75 -11.70 9.04
C LEU A 26 10.70 -10.30 9.66
N TRP A 27 11.89 -9.74 9.91
CA TRP A 27 12.05 -8.43 10.53
C TRP A 27 12.78 -7.51 9.57
N TYR A 28 12.31 -6.27 9.41
CA TYR A 28 12.84 -5.31 8.46
C TYR A 28 13.16 -3.98 9.15
N ASP A 29 14.28 -3.39 8.78
CA ASP A 29 14.64 -2.02 9.18
C ASP A 29 13.77 -0.96 8.47
N ALA A 30 14.09 0.33 8.69
CA ALA A 30 13.35 1.44 8.08
C ALA A 30 13.46 1.51 6.54
N ASN A 31 14.43 0.82 5.94
CA ASN A 31 14.68 0.76 4.50
C ASN A 31 14.22 -0.56 3.87
N TRP A 32 13.47 -1.39 4.60
CA TRP A 32 13.04 -2.74 4.20
C TRP A 32 14.18 -3.73 3.98
N GLY A 33 15.36 -3.50 4.59
CA GLY A 33 16.42 -4.49 4.71
C GLY A 33 16.11 -5.47 5.82
N GLU A 34 16.34 -6.78 5.59
CA GLU A 34 16.22 -7.78 6.66
C GLU A 34 17.18 -7.45 7.80
N THR A 35 16.69 -7.59 9.05
CA THR A 35 17.45 -7.23 10.23
C THR A 35 17.01 -8.05 11.45
N GLU A 36 17.69 -7.85 12.57
CA GLU A 36 17.28 -8.44 13.85
C GLU A 36 16.08 -7.69 14.44
N ARG A 37 15.23 -8.40 15.18
CA ARG A 37 14.03 -7.84 15.83
C ARG A 37 14.29 -6.54 16.61
N THR A 38 15.45 -6.42 17.24
CA THR A 38 15.82 -5.26 18.07
C THR A 38 16.08 -3.99 17.27
N GLN A 39 16.31 -4.10 15.95
CA GLN A 39 16.55 -2.99 15.04
C GLN A 39 15.41 -2.80 14.05
N ALA A 40 14.37 -3.62 14.15
CA ALA A 40 13.28 -3.62 13.19
C ALA A 40 12.34 -2.42 13.34
N SER A 41 11.91 -1.90 12.20
CA SER A 41 10.81 -0.93 12.05
C SER A 41 9.51 -1.60 11.63
N TYR A 42 9.63 -2.74 10.94
CA TYR A 42 8.51 -3.53 10.42
C TYR A 42 8.72 -5.01 10.68
N PHE A 43 7.63 -5.78 10.63
CA PHE A 43 7.71 -7.23 10.62
C PHE A 43 6.63 -7.85 9.73
N ARG A 44 6.95 -9.04 9.21
CA ARG A 44 6.08 -9.85 8.37
C ARG A 44 5.94 -11.24 8.97
N PRO A 45 4.76 -11.62 9.47
CA PRO A 45 4.47 -13.01 9.81
C PRO A 45 4.53 -13.91 8.57
N ALA A 46 4.67 -15.20 8.76
CA ALA A 46 4.52 -16.15 7.66
C ALA A 46 3.15 -15.94 6.98
N PRO A 47 3.09 -15.90 5.63
CA PRO A 47 1.85 -15.66 4.92
C PRO A 47 0.87 -16.82 5.10
N GLU A 48 -0.42 -16.47 5.18
CA GLU A 48 -1.49 -17.46 5.30
C GLU A 48 -1.86 -18.02 3.93
N LYS A 49 -1.88 -19.37 3.80
CA LYS A 49 -2.35 -20.04 2.58
C LYS A 49 -3.84 -19.75 2.34
N LYS A 50 -4.20 -19.30 1.15
CA LYS A 50 -5.57 -19.14 0.65
C LYS A 50 -5.78 -20.00 -0.60
N ASP A 51 -7.03 -20.16 -1.05
CA ASP A 51 -7.35 -21.02 -2.21
C ASP A 51 -6.60 -20.62 -3.49
N ASN A 52 -6.40 -19.31 -3.70
CA ASN A 52 -5.79 -18.75 -4.91
C ASN A 52 -4.43 -18.07 -4.67
N GLY A 53 -3.76 -18.34 -3.56
CA GLY A 53 -2.45 -17.76 -3.25
C GLY A 53 -2.13 -17.74 -1.77
N TYR A 54 -1.47 -16.69 -1.35
CA TYR A 54 -0.99 -16.48 0.00
C TYR A 54 -1.35 -15.08 0.45
N TRP A 55 -2.00 -14.97 1.61
CA TRP A 55 -2.33 -13.69 2.20
C TRP A 55 -1.13 -13.16 2.97
N TRP A 56 -0.60 -12.02 2.55
CA TRP A 56 0.53 -11.32 3.11
C TRP A 56 0.09 -10.14 3.94
N GLU A 57 0.69 -9.98 5.09
CA GLU A 57 0.45 -8.85 5.98
C GLU A 57 1.79 -8.34 6.53
N ASP A 58 2.01 -7.04 6.42
CA ASP A 58 3.11 -6.35 7.06
C ASP A 58 2.59 -5.48 8.19
N TYR A 59 3.43 -5.33 9.20
CA TYR A 59 3.09 -4.57 10.39
C TYR A 59 4.21 -3.58 10.73
N TYR A 60 3.85 -2.41 11.20
CA TYR A 60 4.75 -1.56 11.95
C TYR A 60 5.19 -2.28 13.23
N ILE A 61 6.39 -1.98 13.75
CA ILE A 61 6.91 -2.66 14.96
C ILE A 61 5.97 -2.53 16.17
N GLY A 62 5.13 -1.51 16.21
CA GLY A 62 4.08 -1.32 17.22
C GLY A 62 2.84 -2.21 17.05
N GLY A 63 2.80 -3.10 16.05
CA GLY A 63 1.70 -4.04 15.80
C GLY A 63 0.54 -3.49 14.99
N VAL A 64 0.59 -2.24 14.54
CA VAL A 64 -0.39 -1.70 13.59
C VAL A 64 -0.09 -2.26 12.20
N LYS A 65 -1.12 -2.73 11.48
CA LYS A 65 -0.96 -3.22 10.10
C LYS A 65 -0.40 -2.12 9.21
N GLN A 66 0.60 -2.45 8.40
CA GLN A 66 1.23 -1.56 7.44
C GLN A 66 0.78 -1.87 6.01
N MET A 67 0.62 -3.17 5.68
CA MET A 67 0.17 -3.62 4.36
C MET A 67 -0.61 -4.92 4.46
N GLU A 68 -1.52 -5.14 3.52
CA GLU A 68 -2.16 -6.42 3.26
C GLU A 68 -2.34 -6.65 1.77
N ALA A 69 -2.10 -7.88 1.32
CA ALA A 69 -2.19 -8.26 -0.09
C ALA A 69 -2.38 -9.77 -0.27
N LEU A 70 -2.95 -10.16 -1.41
CA LEU A 70 -2.80 -11.51 -1.93
C LEU A 70 -1.56 -11.57 -2.83
N SER A 71 -0.64 -12.49 -2.53
CA SER A 71 0.46 -12.88 -3.43
C SER A 71 0.17 -14.23 -4.07
N LEU A 72 0.52 -14.41 -5.32
CA LEU A 72 0.44 -15.70 -6.00
C LEU A 72 1.51 -16.69 -5.53
N LYS A 73 2.55 -16.19 -4.85
CA LYS A 73 3.66 -16.98 -4.32
C LYS A 73 3.81 -16.81 -2.81
N GLU A 74 4.33 -17.84 -2.17
CA GLU A 74 4.53 -17.85 -0.73
C GLU A 74 5.71 -17.00 -0.27
N ASN A 75 6.82 -17.04 -1.01
CA ASN A 75 8.10 -16.46 -0.63
C ASN A 75 8.55 -15.32 -1.55
N GLU A 76 7.66 -14.84 -2.42
CA GLU A 76 7.91 -13.73 -3.31
C GLU A 76 6.68 -12.83 -3.38
N GLU A 77 6.91 -11.52 -3.46
CA GLU A 77 5.84 -10.55 -3.66
C GLU A 77 5.38 -10.57 -5.12
N VAL A 78 4.39 -11.40 -5.43
CA VAL A 78 3.70 -11.41 -6.72
C VAL A 78 2.25 -11.05 -6.48
N PHE A 79 2.01 -9.77 -6.23
CA PHE A 79 0.68 -9.25 -5.86
C PHE A 79 -0.33 -9.39 -6.99
N HIS A 80 -1.52 -9.88 -6.63
CA HIS A 80 -2.67 -10.04 -7.51
C HIS A 80 -3.95 -9.62 -6.79
N GLY A 81 -4.73 -8.74 -7.42
CA GLY A 81 -5.90 -8.15 -6.78
C GLY A 81 -5.58 -6.88 -5.99
N LYS A 82 -6.41 -6.57 -5.00
CA LYS A 82 -6.29 -5.36 -4.20
C LYS A 82 -5.16 -5.48 -3.17
N VAL A 83 -4.26 -4.50 -3.18
CA VAL A 83 -3.28 -4.26 -2.12
C VAL A 83 -3.70 -3.02 -1.34
N THR A 84 -3.65 -3.10 -0.02
CA THR A 84 -3.97 -1.99 0.88
C THR A 84 -2.76 -1.67 1.74
N TRP A 85 -2.36 -0.41 1.80
CA TRP A 85 -1.38 0.11 2.75
C TRP A 85 -2.07 0.99 3.79
N PHE A 86 -1.51 1.03 4.97
CA PHE A 86 -2.06 1.74 6.11
C PHE A 86 -1.04 2.75 6.67
N HIS A 87 -1.55 3.85 7.18
CA HIS A 87 -0.80 4.79 7.99
C HIS A 87 -0.47 4.18 9.38
N PRO A 88 0.55 4.71 10.10
CA PRO A 88 0.85 4.25 11.46
C PRO A 88 -0.31 4.37 12.44
N ASN A 89 -1.30 5.21 12.17
CA ASN A 89 -2.53 5.33 12.98
C ASN A 89 -3.61 4.28 12.60
N GLY A 90 -3.30 3.32 11.71
CA GLY A 90 -4.18 2.24 11.27
C GLY A 90 -5.20 2.61 10.20
N LYS A 91 -5.29 3.87 9.79
CA LYS A 91 -6.18 4.27 8.68
C LYS A 91 -5.54 3.92 7.34
N VAL A 92 -6.40 3.64 6.35
CA VAL A 92 -5.94 3.36 4.99
C VAL A 92 -5.14 4.54 4.45
N MET A 93 -3.94 4.28 3.96
CA MET A 93 -3.06 5.23 3.27
C MET A 93 -3.27 5.17 1.76
N GLN A 94 -3.39 3.94 1.22
CA GLN A 94 -3.49 3.72 -0.21
C GLN A 94 -4.16 2.38 -0.51
N THR A 95 -4.92 2.33 -1.61
CA THR A 95 -5.37 1.07 -2.24
C THR A 95 -5.01 1.07 -3.71
N VAL A 96 -4.53 -0.06 -4.21
CA VAL A 96 -4.22 -0.27 -5.64
C VAL A 96 -4.60 -1.69 -6.01
N HIS A 97 -5.07 -1.92 -7.24
CA HIS A 97 -5.19 -3.27 -7.78
C HIS A 97 -3.96 -3.62 -8.61
N TYR A 98 -3.54 -4.87 -8.53
CA TYR A 98 -2.41 -5.41 -9.25
C TYR A 98 -2.80 -6.67 -10.03
N ILE A 99 -2.15 -6.86 -11.17
CA ILE A 99 -2.10 -8.12 -11.90
C ILE A 99 -0.62 -8.48 -12.01
N GLU A 100 -0.18 -9.46 -11.21
CA GLU A 100 1.22 -9.94 -11.18
C GLU A 100 2.23 -8.78 -11.05
N ASN A 101 2.09 -7.98 -10.00
CA ASN A 101 2.89 -6.80 -9.70
C ASN A 101 2.74 -5.61 -10.66
N ILE A 102 1.88 -5.72 -11.68
CA ILE A 102 1.61 -4.60 -12.60
C ILE A 102 0.36 -3.87 -12.10
N PRO A 103 0.43 -2.58 -11.74
CA PRO A 103 -0.74 -1.81 -11.35
C PRO A 103 -1.79 -1.82 -12.47
N HIS A 104 -3.02 -2.18 -12.12
CA HIS A 104 -4.16 -2.22 -13.03
C HIS A 104 -5.46 -1.88 -12.29
N GLY A 105 -6.28 -0.98 -12.86
CA GLY A 105 -7.51 -0.54 -12.20
C GLY A 105 -7.31 0.65 -11.26
N LEU A 106 -8.25 0.84 -10.36
CA LEU A 106 -8.37 2.04 -9.54
C LEU A 106 -7.32 2.11 -8.44
N ARG A 107 -6.66 3.27 -8.34
CA ARG A 107 -5.84 3.66 -7.18
C ARG A 107 -6.51 4.78 -6.43
N LYS A 108 -6.55 4.66 -5.10
CA LYS A 108 -6.96 5.70 -4.18
C LYS A 108 -5.85 5.96 -3.16
N ASN A 109 -5.55 7.21 -2.92
CA ASN A 109 -4.64 7.63 -1.85
C ASN A 109 -5.46 8.45 -0.83
N TYR A 110 -5.09 8.35 0.44
CA TYR A 110 -5.79 9.01 1.54
C TYR A 110 -4.82 9.81 2.39
N PHE A 111 -5.27 10.90 2.95
CA PHE A 111 -4.57 11.61 3.99
C PHE A 111 -4.58 10.81 5.30
N GLU A 112 -3.67 11.14 6.21
CA GLU A 112 -3.54 10.47 7.51
C GLU A 112 -4.83 10.57 8.35
N LYS A 113 -5.62 11.63 8.19
CA LYS A 113 -6.95 11.77 8.82
C LYS A 113 -8.03 10.89 8.18
N GLY A 114 -7.75 10.29 7.00
CA GLY A 114 -8.61 9.35 6.30
C GLY A 114 -9.46 9.96 5.18
N SER A 115 -9.40 11.27 4.92
CA SER A 115 -10.03 11.89 3.75
C SER A 115 -9.31 11.48 2.46
N LEU A 116 -10.06 11.38 1.36
CA LEU A 116 -9.49 11.04 0.04
C LEU A 116 -8.53 12.15 -0.40
N LYS A 117 -7.32 11.75 -0.80
CA LYS A 117 -6.27 12.64 -1.31
C LYS A 117 -6.23 12.67 -2.84
N SER A 118 -6.34 11.51 -3.48
CA SER A 118 -6.40 11.42 -4.95
C SER A 118 -6.97 10.08 -5.40
N GLU A 119 -7.55 10.09 -6.60
CA GLU A 119 -8.09 8.91 -7.27
C GLU A 119 -7.75 8.94 -8.75
N TYR A 120 -7.32 7.82 -9.29
CA TYR A 120 -7.02 7.63 -10.71
C TYR A 120 -6.88 6.15 -11.06
N THR A 121 -6.87 5.85 -12.37
CA THR A 121 -6.85 4.48 -12.86
C THR A 121 -5.52 4.14 -13.53
N TYR A 122 -5.04 2.92 -13.29
CA TYR A 122 -3.94 2.31 -14.04
C TYR A 122 -4.46 1.37 -15.11
N VAL A 123 -3.82 1.40 -16.27
CA VAL A 123 -3.96 0.39 -17.34
C VAL A 123 -2.54 -0.09 -17.69
N ASN A 124 -2.27 -1.36 -17.41
CA ASN A 124 -0.96 -1.98 -17.66
C ASN A 124 0.23 -1.15 -17.13
N GLY A 125 0.16 -0.77 -15.86
CA GLY A 125 1.22 -0.04 -15.15
C GLY A 125 1.30 1.46 -15.44
N LYS A 126 0.46 2.00 -16.34
CA LYS A 126 0.44 3.43 -16.67
C LYS A 126 -0.87 4.07 -16.25
N ILE A 127 -0.80 5.30 -15.72
CA ILE A 127 -2.00 6.06 -15.41
C ILE A 127 -2.72 6.37 -16.71
N ASN A 128 -4.04 6.12 -16.73
CA ASN A 128 -4.89 6.34 -17.91
C ASN A 128 -6.33 6.66 -17.49
N GLY A 129 -6.93 7.69 -18.08
CA GLY A 129 -8.27 8.15 -17.74
C GLY A 129 -8.28 9.35 -16.80
N ASP A 130 -9.38 9.53 -16.10
CA ASP A 130 -9.60 10.70 -15.24
C ASP A 130 -8.70 10.64 -14.00
N TYR A 131 -8.27 11.82 -13.58
CA TYR A 131 -7.49 12.09 -12.37
C TYR A 131 -8.19 13.16 -11.55
N VAL A 132 -8.34 12.92 -10.27
CA VAL A 132 -8.81 13.93 -9.31
C VAL A 132 -7.93 13.91 -8.06
N ALA A 133 -7.64 15.07 -7.53
CA ALA A 133 -6.96 15.25 -6.25
C ALA A 133 -7.70 16.25 -5.37
N TYR A 134 -7.53 16.12 -4.07
CA TYR A 134 -8.23 16.90 -3.06
C TYR A 134 -7.24 17.47 -2.04
N TYR A 135 -7.61 18.55 -1.43
CA TYR A 135 -7.01 19.05 -0.19
C TYR A 135 -7.51 18.22 1.02
N GLU A 136 -6.84 18.37 2.15
CA GLU A 136 -7.23 17.65 3.38
C GLU A 136 -8.62 18.05 3.90
N ASN A 137 -9.10 19.27 3.57
CA ASN A 137 -10.45 19.74 3.84
C ASN A 137 -11.51 19.21 2.83
N ALA A 138 -11.16 18.20 2.00
CA ALA A 138 -11.97 17.59 0.97
C ALA A 138 -12.38 18.52 -0.21
N GLN A 139 -11.85 19.71 -0.31
CA GLN A 139 -12.02 20.55 -1.50
C GLN A 139 -11.16 20.00 -2.64
N LEU A 140 -11.69 20.03 -3.87
CA LEU A 140 -10.94 19.65 -5.06
C LEU A 140 -9.68 20.53 -5.18
N SER A 141 -8.54 19.94 -5.42
CA SER A 141 -7.27 20.65 -5.62
C SER A 141 -6.82 20.62 -7.07
N GLU A 142 -7.07 19.50 -7.77
CA GLU A 142 -6.66 19.32 -9.16
C GLU A 142 -7.56 18.31 -9.87
N SER A 143 -7.84 18.51 -11.15
CA SER A 143 -8.52 17.53 -12.00
C SER A 143 -8.05 17.60 -13.44
N GLY A 144 -8.06 16.46 -14.12
CA GLY A 144 -7.65 16.36 -15.52
C GLY A 144 -7.68 14.93 -16.02
N LYS A 145 -6.95 14.68 -17.09
CA LYS A 145 -6.84 13.34 -17.70
C LYS A 145 -5.40 12.95 -17.97
N TYR A 146 -5.15 11.66 -17.79
CA TYR A 146 -3.93 10.99 -18.24
C TYR A 146 -4.20 10.11 -19.45
N SER A 147 -3.23 10.02 -20.33
CA SER A 147 -3.17 9.02 -21.40
C SER A 147 -1.77 8.43 -21.43
N ASN A 148 -1.68 7.10 -21.23
CA ASN A 148 -0.40 6.37 -21.19
C ASN A 148 0.64 6.95 -20.22
N GLY A 149 0.21 7.50 -19.09
CA GLY A 149 1.07 8.09 -18.05
C GLY A 149 1.32 9.58 -18.19
N ASN A 150 0.93 10.23 -19.31
CA ASN A 150 1.14 11.66 -19.55
C ASN A 150 -0.17 12.45 -19.35
N ARG A 151 -0.08 13.65 -18.81
CA ARG A 151 -1.21 14.58 -18.73
C ARG A 151 -1.63 15.02 -20.14
N VAL A 152 -2.95 14.97 -20.40
CA VAL A 152 -3.55 15.38 -21.69
C VAL A 152 -4.84 16.14 -21.48
N GLY A 153 -5.22 16.96 -22.48
CA GLY A 153 -6.48 17.68 -22.47
C GLY A 153 -6.57 18.76 -21.39
N ASN A 154 -7.78 19.12 -21.01
CA ASN A 154 -8.02 20.20 -20.07
C ASN A 154 -7.70 19.80 -18.64
N TRP A 155 -6.95 20.65 -17.96
CA TRP A 155 -6.59 20.52 -16.55
C TRP A 155 -7.06 21.75 -15.78
N LYS A 156 -7.47 21.52 -14.52
CA LYS A 156 -7.93 22.56 -13.61
C LYS A 156 -7.22 22.40 -12.27
N GLU A 157 -6.73 23.50 -11.75
CA GLU A 157 -6.19 23.65 -10.40
C GLU A 157 -7.12 24.54 -9.57
N TYR A 158 -7.26 24.25 -8.29
CA TYR A 158 -8.15 24.99 -7.40
C TYR A 158 -7.41 25.43 -6.14
N TYR A 159 -7.86 26.50 -5.53
CA TYR A 159 -7.46 26.92 -4.20
C TYR A 159 -8.19 26.10 -3.12
N GLN A 160 -7.67 26.12 -1.89
CA GLN A 160 -8.30 25.42 -0.75
C GLN A 160 -9.71 25.93 -0.38
N ASN A 161 -10.09 27.14 -0.84
CA ASN A 161 -11.43 27.68 -0.71
C ASN A 161 -12.39 27.19 -1.82
N GLY A 162 -11.94 26.29 -2.70
CA GLY A 162 -12.69 25.72 -3.81
C GLY A 162 -12.76 26.60 -5.07
N LYS A 163 -12.21 27.81 -5.05
CA LYS A 163 -12.18 28.68 -6.25
C LYS A 163 -11.14 28.17 -7.23
N LEU A 164 -11.42 28.37 -8.53
CA LEU A 164 -10.50 28.03 -9.61
C LEU A 164 -9.22 28.86 -9.47
N LYS A 165 -8.06 28.21 -9.55
CA LYS A 165 -6.74 28.83 -9.48
C LYS A 165 -6.11 28.96 -10.86
N ALA A 166 -6.19 27.89 -11.66
CA ALA A 166 -5.68 27.89 -13.02
C ALA A 166 -6.40 26.82 -13.85
N GLU A 167 -6.51 27.07 -15.14
CA GLU A 167 -6.95 26.07 -16.11
C GLU A 167 -6.24 26.24 -17.45
N GLY A 168 -6.06 25.11 -18.15
CA GLY A 168 -5.41 25.10 -19.46
C GLY A 168 -5.29 23.71 -20.01
N THR A 169 -4.52 23.56 -21.06
CA THR A 169 -4.37 22.30 -21.77
C THR A 169 -2.97 21.72 -21.58
N TYR A 170 -2.90 20.40 -21.39
CA TYR A 170 -1.67 19.62 -21.50
C TYR A 170 -1.67 18.79 -22.78
N THR A 171 -0.51 18.71 -23.41
CA THR A 171 -0.21 17.76 -24.49
C THR A 171 1.08 17.03 -24.11
N ASN A 172 0.98 15.73 -23.78
CA ASN A 172 2.10 14.90 -23.35
C ASN A 172 2.93 15.57 -22.25
N ASP A 173 2.32 15.88 -21.09
CA ASP A 173 2.89 16.56 -19.92
C ASP A 173 3.38 18.00 -20.13
N THR A 174 3.26 18.53 -21.33
CA THR A 174 3.65 19.91 -21.63
C THR A 174 2.42 20.82 -21.61
N LYS A 175 2.50 21.94 -20.88
CA LYS A 175 1.47 22.98 -20.95
C LYS A 175 1.46 23.60 -22.36
N THR A 176 0.28 23.62 -22.98
CA THR A 176 0.09 24.15 -24.35
C THR A 176 -1.06 25.13 -24.38
N GLY A 177 -1.02 26.06 -25.38
CA GLY A 177 -2.02 27.12 -25.49
C GLY A 177 -1.97 28.15 -24.35
N THR A 178 -3.04 28.86 -24.16
CA THR A 178 -3.17 29.84 -23.09
C THR A 178 -3.61 29.17 -21.80
N TRP A 179 -2.87 29.42 -20.73
CA TRP A 179 -3.25 29.04 -19.37
C TRP A 179 -3.87 30.26 -18.71
N GLN A 180 -5.14 30.13 -18.31
CA GLN A 180 -5.83 31.14 -17.53
C GLN A 180 -5.49 30.98 -16.06
N VAL A 181 -5.05 32.06 -15.41
CA VAL A 181 -4.73 32.08 -13.97
C VAL A 181 -5.70 33.04 -13.28
N TYR A 182 -6.12 32.69 -12.08
CA TYR A 182 -7.08 33.45 -11.28
C TYR A 182 -6.49 33.76 -9.90
N TYR A 183 -6.76 34.92 -9.36
CA TYR A 183 -6.40 35.22 -7.99
C TYR A 183 -7.25 34.46 -6.97
N TYR A 184 -6.78 34.41 -5.73
CA TYR A 184 -7.46 33.73 -4.64
C TYR A 184 -8.89 34.23 -4.39
N ASP A 185 -9.17 35.50 -4.68
CA ASP A 185 -10.51 36.10 -4.65
C ASP A 185 -11.40 35.69 -5.85
N GLY A 186 -10.82 35.10 -6.90
CA GLY A 186 -11.48 34.60 -8.11
C GLY A 186 -11.46 35.63 -9.27
N MET A 187 -10.68 36.70 -9.15
CA MET A 187 -10.44 37.63 -10.30
C MET A 187 -9.38 37.02 -11.22
N THR A 188 -9.45 37.33 -12.52
CA THR A 188 -8.45 36.93 -13.51
C THR A 188 -7.17 37.71 -13.37
N GLU A 189 -6.03 37.08 -13.50
CA GLU A 189 -4.76 37.74 -13.71
C GLU A 189 -4.71 38.24 -15.16
N ASN A 190 -4.54 39.54 -15.36
CA ASN A 190 -4.44 40.16 -16.69
C ASN A 190 -3.01 40.06 -17.25
#